data_da0136e48cfd4fe748fbd3ff2a27b06c
#
_entry.id   da0136e48cfd4fe748fbd3ff2a27b06c
#
_cell.length_a   1.000
_cell.length_b   1.000
_cell.length_c   1.000
_cell.angle_alpha   90.00
_cell.angle_beta   90.00
_cell.angle_gamma   90.00
#
_symmetry.space_group_name_H-M   'P 1'
#
loop_
_entity.id
_entity.type
_entity.pdbx_description
1 polymer ?
#
loop_
_entity_poly.entity_id
_entity_poly.type
_entity_poly.pdbx_seq_one_letter_code
_entity_poly.pdbx_strand_id
1 'polypeptide(L)'
;MRLCIADPPYLGHAAIWYGSGMHVSKLSPEFGGTARISGVKPADHHPDAARWDIIDTHLAMVERLISDYDGWAIAMAHDNLRAYLPLIPASVPIRVGIWNKPQNLPGGARVLNTYEPVIVRIPEGRRASTGCAIFPRDSVTISRINNGFPGAKPPTWTRWVLDMLGYDPEIDTVDDLFAGSGAVAAEIAQGVLDLGSAS
;
A
#
# COMPACT_ATOMS: atom_id res chain seq x y z
N MET A 1 19.81 -5.72 -4.93
CA MET A 1 18.80 -6.49 -4.15
C MET A 1 17.51 -6.54 -4.92
N ARG A 2 16.68 -7.55 -4.65
CA ARG A 2 15.34 -7.63 -5.23
C ARG A 2 14.32 -7.15 -4.20
N LEU A 3 13.66 -6.04 -4.50
CA LEU A 3 12.68 -5.39 -3.62
C LEU A 3 11.27 -5.55 -4.18
N CYS A 4 10.27 -5.39 -3.33
CA CYS A 4 8.87 -5.46 -3.74
C CYS A 4 8.00 -4.44 -3.02
N ILE A 5 7.07 -3.83 -3.75
CA ILE A 5 5.95 -3.08 -3.19
C ILE A 5 4.67 -3.82 -3.53
N ALA A 6 3.85 -4.09 -2.53
CA ALA A 6 2.55 -4.73 -2.66
C ALA A 6 1.46 -3.81 -2.09
N ASP A 7 0.52 -3.39 -2.94
CA ASP A 7 -0.68 -2.64 -2.56
C ASP A 7 -1.92 -3.45 -2.96
N PRO A 8 -2.15 -4.62 -2.31
CA PRO A 8 -3.23 -5.52 -2.69
C PRO A 8 -4.59 -4.88 -2.45
N PRO A 9 -5.64 -5.36 -3.11
CA PRO A 9 -7.00 -5.06 -2.70
C PRO A 9 -7.17 -5.37 -1.21
N TYR A 10 -7.66 -4.41 -0.43
CA TYR A 10 -7.71 -4.55 1.01
C TYR A 10 -8.71 -5.60 1.44
N LEU A 11 -8.29 -6.46 2.37
CA LEU A 11 -9.09 -7.55 2.93
C LEU A 11 -10.43 -7.01 3.49
N GLY A 12 -11.54 -7.61 3.06
CA GLY A 12 -12.89 -7.18 3.40
C GLY A 12 -13.41 -5.99 2.57
N HIS A 13 -12.61 -5.47 1.65
CA HIS A 13 -12.96 -4.34 0.80
C HIS A 13 -12.82 -4.63 -0.71
N ALA A 14 -12.20 -5.74 -1.08
CA ALA A 14 -11.83 -6.03 -2.46
C ALA A 14 -13.04 -6.19 -3.38
N ALA A 15 -14.01 -7.00 -3.01
CA ALA A 15 -15.24 -7.16 -3.77
C ALA A 15 -16.05 -5.86 -3.87
N ILE A 16 -15.94 -5.01 -2.86
CA ILE A 16 -16.62 -3.71 -2.80
C ILE A 16 -16.01 -2.73 -3.81
N TRP A 17 -14.69 -2.60 -3.86
CA TRP A 17 -14.01 -1.58 -4.67
C TRP A 17 -13.72 -2.04 -6.11
N TYR A 18 -13.49 -3.34 -6.32
CA TYR A 18 -13.03 -3.89 -7.59
C TYR A 18 -13.97 -4.96 -8.17
N GLY A 19 -15.06 -5.31 -7.46
CA GLY A 19 -16.05 -6.28 -7.91
C GLY A 19 -17.04 -5.70 -8.93
N SER A 20 -18.23 -6.29 -9.05
CA SER A 20 -19.22 -6.04 -10.10
C SER A 20 -19.82 -4.62 -10.20
N GLY A 21 -19.25 -3.64 -9.52
CA GLY A 21 -19.62 -2.22 -9.65
C GLY A 21 -20.97 -1.84 -9.04
N MET A 22 -21.67 -2.76 -8.42
CA MET A 22 -22.88 -2.46 -7.66
C MET A 22 -22.55 -2.19 -6.19
N HIS A 23 -22.15 -0.96 -5.90
CA HIS A 23 -22.08 -0.47 -4.54
C HIS A 23 -23.47 -0.10 -4.03
N VAL A 24 -24.09 -1.04 -3.40
CA VAL A 24 -25.12 -0.71 -2.42
C VAL A 24 -24.41 -0.69 -1.06
N SER A 25 -23.88 0.45 -0.65
CA SER A 25 -23.54 0.64 0.75
C SER A 25 -24.86 0.60 1.53
N LYS A 26 -25.21 -0.58 2.01
CA LYS A 26 -26.22 -0.71 3.05
C LYS A 26 -25.58 -0.17 4.34
N LEU A 27 -25.71 1.13 4.55
CA LEU A 27 -25.75 1.60 5.94
C LEU A 27 -26.84 0.78 6.62
N SER A 28 -26.53 0.20 7.78
CA SER A 28 -27.50 -0.58 8.53
C SER A 28 -28.78 0.24 8.67
N PRO A 29 -29.98 -0.38 8.61
CA PRO A 29 -31.25 0.31 8.70
C PRO A 29 -31.39 1.19 9.93
N GLU A 30 -30.59 0.94 10.97
CA GLU A 30 -30.53 1.68 12.23
C GLU A 30 -30.06 3.14 12.10
N PHE A 31 -29.36 3.49 11.02
CA PHE A 31 -28.83 4.84 10.80
C PHE A 31 -29.48 5.61 9.65
N GLY A 32 -30.58 5.13 9.10
CA GLY A 32 -31.53 5.92 8.30
C GLY A 32 -30.98 6.58 7.03
N GLY A 33 -29.86 6.12 6.45
CA GLY A 33 -29.26 6.77 5.31
C GLY A 33 -28.78 5.82 4.23
N THR A 34 -29.31 5.98 3.02
CA THR A 34 -28.66 5.47 1.79
C THR A 34 -27.55 6.44 1.40
N ALA A 35 -26.32 6.17 1.78
CA ALA A 35 -25.18 6.90 1.26
C ALA A 35 -24.98 6.49 -0.21
N ARG A 36 -25.44 7.33 -1.14
CA ARG A 36 -24.99 7.27 -2.52
C ARG A 36 -23.52 7.71 -2.53
N ILE A 37 -22.60 6.77 -2.76
CA ILE A 37 -21.27 7.11 -3.22
C ILE A 37 -21.43 7.47 -4.70
N SER A 38 -21.83 8.73 -4.97
CA SER A 38 -21.93 9.24 -6.32
C SER A 38 -20.53 9.50 -6.86
N GLY A 39 -20.20 8.95 -8.01
CA GLY A 39 -19.13 9.42 -8.88
C GLY A 39 -17.80 8.70 -8.85
N VAL A 40 -17.63 7.62 -8.10
CA VAL A 40 -16.49 6.72 -8.28
C VAL A 40 -16.87 5.74 -9.40
N LYS A 41 -16.34 5.96 -10.60
CA LYS A 41 -16.31 4.87 -11.58
C LYS A 41 -15.59 3.73 -10.90
N PRO A 42 -16.12 2.48 -10.88
CA PRO A 42 -15.36 1.35 -10.38
C PRO A 42 -14.02 1.35 -11.13
N ALA A 43 -12.92 1.38 -10.41
CA ALA A 43 -11.64 1.01 -10.98
C ALA A 43 -11.86 -0.37 -11.60
N ASP A 44 -11.21 -0.62 -12.69
CA ASP A 44 -11.37 -1.78 -13.54
C ASP A 44 -11.93 -3.01 -12.82
N HIS A 45 -13.17 -3.35 -13.19
CA HIS A 45 -13.84 -4.53 -12.65
C HIS A 45 -12.94 -5.75 -12.83
N HIS A 46 -12.43 -6.29 -11.75
CA HIS A 46 -11.59 -7.49 -11.78
C HIS A 46 -12.43 -8.70 -11.35
N PRO A 47 -12.58 -9.72 -12.22
CA PRO A 47 -13.42 -10.89 -11.92
C PRO A 47 -12.99 -11.64 -10.65
N ASP A 48 -11.69 -11.61 -10.33
CA ASP A 48 -11.12 -12.30 -9.17
C ASP A 48 -11.02 -11.40 -7.92
N ALA A 49 -11.63 -10.21 -7.91
CA ALA A 49 -11.54 -9.29 -6.78
C ALA A 49 -11.92 -9.95 -5.46
N ALA A 50 -12.97 -10.79 -5.47
CA ALA A 50 -13.45 -11.47 -4.27
C ALA A 50 -12.42 -12.43 -3.63
N ARG A 51 -11.40 -12.90 -4.37
CA ARG A 51 -10.32 -13.71 -3.81
C ARG A 51 -9.50 -12.95 -2.77
N TRP A 52 -9.40 -11.62 -2.92
CA TRP A 52 -8.67 -10.76 -2.00
C TRP A 52 -9.44 -10.47 -0.71
N ASP A 53 -10.68 -10.93 -0.58
CA ASP A 53 -11.41 -10.94 0.70
C ASP A 53 -11.20 -12.26 1.48
N ILE A 54 -10.33 -13.14 0.98
CA ILE A 54 -9.97 -14.42 1.62
C ILE A 54 -8.54 -14.31 2.19
N ILE A 55 -8.40 -14.55 3.48
CA ILE A 55 -7.12 -14.39 4.20
C ILE A 55 -6.00 -15.27 3.64
N ASP A 56 -6.31 -16.47 3.15
CA ASP A 56 -5.32 -17.39 2.57
C ASP A 56 -4.66 -16.83 1.31
N THR A 57 -5.36 -15.97 0.55
CA THR A 57 -4.76 -15.26 -0.60
C THR A 57 -3.69 -14.29 -0.15
N HIS A 58 -3.93 -13.60 0.96
CA HIS A 58 -2.93 -12.70 1.56
C HIS A 58 -1.78 -13.49 2.20
N LEU A 59 -2.05 -14.64 2.83
CA LEU A 59 -1.00 -15.52 3.35
C LEU A 59 -0.05 -15.97 2.24
N ALA A 60 -0.59 -16.49 1.12
CA ALA A 60 0.23 -16.90 -0.03
C ALA A 60 1.07 -15.75 -0.59
N MET A 61 0.52 -14.53 -0.62
CA MET A 61 1.29 -13.33 -1.01
C MET A 61 2.42 -13.04 -0.01
N VAL A 62 2.17 -13.09 1.29
CA VAL A 62 3.18 -12.84 2.34
C VAL A 62 4.29 -13.90 2.26
N GLU A 63 3.96 -15.18 2.11
CA GLU A 63 4.93 -16.27 1.93
C GLU A 63 5.83 -16.01 0.72
N ARG A 64 5.25 -15.62 -0.41
CA ARG A 64 6.00 -15.25 -1.61
C ARG A 64 6.91 -14.04 -1.37
N LEU A 65 6.44 -13.00 -0.67
CA LEU A 65 7.26 -11.84 -0.34
C LEU A 65 8.46 -12.21 0.53
N ILE A 66 8.27 -13.13 1.48
CA ILE A 66 9.34 -13.60 2.37
C ILE A 66 10.37 -14.44 1.62
N SER A 67 9.93 -15.31 0.68
CA SER A 67 10.80 -16.23 -0.05
C SER A 67 11.56 -15.57 -1.20
N ASP A 68 10.94 -14.66 -1.94
CA ASP A 68 11.42 -14.20 -3.24
C ASP A 68 12.13 -12.84 -3.18
N TYR A 69 12.02 -12.09 -2.07
CA TYR A 69 12.50 -10.72 -1.99
C TYR A 69 13.39 -10.47 -0.76
N ASP A 70 14.44 -9.68 -0.97
CA ASP A 70 15.35 -9.25 0.10
C ASP A 70 14.67 -8.25 1.04
N GLY A 71 13.83 -7.38 0.48
CA GLY A 71 13.02 -6.40 1.19
C GLY A 71 11.69 -6.16 0.52
N TRP A 72 10.67 -5.83 1.30
CA TRP A 72 9.33 -5.60 0.77
C TRP A 72 8.49 -4.68 1.64
N ALA A 73 7.47 -4.09 1.04
CA ALA A 73 6.46 -3.29 1.71
C ALA A 73 5.06 -3.74 1.33
N ILE A 74 4.15 -3.80 2.31
CA ILE A 74 2.73 -4.13 2.10
C ILE A 74 1.89 -2.96 2.60
N ALA A 75 1.17 -2.30 1.70
CA ALA A 75 0.15 -1.30 2.05
C ALA A 75 -1.17 -1.98 2.43
N MET A 76 -1.91 -1.41 3.37
CA MET A 76 -3.18 -1.97 3.81
C MET A 76 -4.09 -0.94 4.46
N ALA A 77 -5.37 -1.26 4.62
CA ALA A 77 -6.26 -0.50 5.48
C ALA A 77 -5.87 -0.65 6.96
N HIS A 78 -6.19 0.36 7.78
CA HIS A 78 -5.82 0.37 9.20
C HIS A 78 -6.37 -0.82 10.01
N ASP A 79 -7.55 -1.31 9.65
CA ASP A 79 -8.22 -2.45 10.28
C ASP A 79 -7.64 -3.81 9.86
N ASN A 80 -6.92 -3.85 8.73
CA ASN A 80 -6.27 -5.06 8.25
C ASN A 80 -4.97 -5.38 8.98
N LEU A 81 -4.34 -4.43 9.67
CA LEU A 81 -3.05 -4.63 10.33
C LEU A 81 -3.05 -5.84 11.27
N ARG A 82 -4.12 -6.00 12.06
CA ARG A 82 -4.27 -7.14 12.97
C ARG A 82 -4.37 -8.50 12.28
N ALA A 83 -4.85 -8.52 11.02
CA ALA A 83 -4.94 -9.73 10.22
C ALA A 83 -3.59 -10.10 9.59
N TYR A 84 -2.79 -9.11 9.19
CA TYR A 84 -1.51 -9.33 8.55
C TYR A 84 -0.38 -9.70 9.52
N LEU A 85 -0.35 -9.09 10.71
CA LEU A 85 0.74 -9.35 11.66
C LEU A 85 0.90 -10.85 12.00
N PRO A 86 -0.16 -11.64 12.24
CA PRO A 86 -0.03 -13.08 12.48
C PRO A 86 0.43 -13.90 11.26
N LEU A 87 0.31 -13.39 10.04
CA LEU A 87 0.77 -14.07 8.82
C LEU A 87 2.29 -14.02 8.67
N ILE A 88 2.95 -13.12 9.38
CA ILE A 88 4.40 -12.89 9.28
C ILE A 88 5.08 -13.62 10.45
N PRO A 89 5.97 -14.58 10.17
CA PRO A 89 6.71 -15.26 11.22
C PRO A 89 7.48 -14.30 12.12
N ALA A 90 7.51 -14.55 13.42
CA ALA A 90 8.19 -13.68 14.40
C ALA A 90 9.71 -13.54 14.14
N SER A 91 10.30 -14.48 13.40
CA SER A 91 11.71 -14.43 12.96
C SER A 91 11.96 -13.41 11.83
N VAL A 92 10.91 -12.94 11.14
CA VAL A 92 11.04 -11.94 10.09
C VAL A 92 10.95 -10.55 10.71
N PRO A 93 12.05 -9.78 10.73
CA PRO A 93 12.02 -8.45 11.31
C PRO A 93 11.26 -7.49 10.40
N ILE A 94 10.27 -6.85 10.96
CA ILE A 94 9.44 -5.87 10.26
C ILE A 94 9.38 -4.54 11.01
N ARG A 95 8.99 -3.50 10.29
CA ARG A 95 8.60 -2.19 10.83
C ARG A 95 7.21 -1.83 10.31
N VAL A 96 6.42 -1.15 11.10
CA VAL A 96 5.15 -0.56 10.64
C VAL A 96 5.40 0.92 10.39
N GLY A 97 5.20 1.32 9.14
CA GLY A 97 5.15 2.72 8.73
C GLY A 97 3.71 3.23 8.75
N ILE A 98 3.53 4.54 8.96
CA ILE A 98 2.23 5.19 9.02
C ILE A 98 2.14 6.31 7.98
N TRP A 99 1.25 6.16 7.03
CA TRP A 99 0.87 7.22 6.13
C TRP A 99 -0.33 7.97 6.67
N ASN A 100 -0.11 9.17 7.22
CA ASN A 100 -1.17 10.07 7.67
C ASN A 100 -1.78 10.80 6.47
N LYS A 101 -3.11 10.79 6.40
CA LYS A 101 -3.92 11.47 5.39
C LYS A 101 -4.60 12.68 6.04
N PRO A 102 -4.18 13.91 5.73
CA PRO A 102 -4.70 15.11 6.41
C PRO A 102 -6.15 15.41 6.05
N GLN A 103 -6.69 14.81 4.98
CA GLN A 103 -8.08 15.02 4.61
C GLN A 103 -9.02 14.26 5.55
N ASN A 104 -9.88 14.98 6.22
CA ASN A 104 -11.01 14.42 6.94
C ASN A 104 -12.01 13.83 5.94
N LEU A 105 -12.21 12.50 6.00
CA LEU A 105 -13.34 11.90 5.32
C LEU A 105 -14.53 11.94 6.26
N PRO A 106 -15.67 12.50 5.83
CA PRO A 106 -16.91 12.29 6.57
C PRO A 106 -17.20 10.79 6.59
N GLY A 107 -17.10 10.20 7.74
CA GLY A 107 -17.42 8.78 7.95
C GLY A 107 -18.42 8.68 9.09
N GLY A 108 -19.33 7.70 9.01
CA GLY A 108 -20.27 7.40 10.08
C GLY A 108 -19.64 6.83 11.35
N ALA A 109 -18.31 6.65 11.37
CA ALA A 109 -17.59 6.12 12.51
C ALA A 109 -17.30 7.20 13.56
N ARG A 110 -17.37 6.82 14.84
CA ARG A 110 -17.02 7.74 15.95
C ARG A 110 -15.57 8.20 15.89
N VAL A 111 -14.67 7.37 15.36
CA VAL A 111 -13.25 7.70 15.16
C VAL A 111 -12.98 7.80 13.68
N LEU A 112 -12.43 8.92 13.25
CA LEU A 112 -12.08 9.16 11.85
C LEU A 112 -10.87 8.31 11.45
N ASN A 113 -10.96 7.68 10.28
CA ASN A 113 -9.82 6.99 9.67
C ASN A 113 -8.92 8.02 8.98
N THR A 114 -7.79 8.34 9.60
CA THR A 114 -6.85 9.35 9.11
C THR A 114 -5.52 8.79 8.64
N TYR A 115 -5.32 7.46 8.69
CA TYR A 115 -4.06 6.85 8.28
C TYR A 115 -4.23 5.50 7.60
N GLU A 116 -3.19 5.11 6.86
CA GLU A 116 -2.99 3.76 6.37
C GLU A 116 -1.63 3.25 6.85
N PRO A 117 -1.54 2.04 7.42
CA PRO A 117 -0.27 1.42 7.77
C PRO A 117 0.40 0.79 6.56
N VAL A 118 1.73 0.69 6.63
CA VAL A 118 2.56 -0.07 5.69
C VAL A 118 3.46 -0.97 6.50
N ILE A 119 3.42 -2.28 6.29
CA ILE A 119 4.39 -3.20 6.89
C ILE A 119 5.61 -3.25 5.97
N VAL A 120 6.80 -3.02 6.54
CA VAL A 120 8.06 -2.97 5.78
C VAL A 120 9.05 -3.97 6.35
N ARG A 121 9.60 -4.85 5.49
CA ARG A 121 10.81 -5.61 5.76
C ARG A 121 11.99 -4.92 5.09
N ILE A 122 12.83 -4.28 5.88
CA ILE A 122 14.06 -3.66 5.38
C ILE A 122 15.08 -4.78 5.10
N PRO A 123 15.76 -4.77 3.92
CA PRO A 123 16.82 -5.74 3.62
C PRO A 123 17.89 -5.75 4.71
N GLU A 124 18.43 -6.94 5.02
CA GLU A 124 19.39 -7.11 6.12
C GLU A 124 20.60 -6.17 5.98
N GLY A 125 21.18 -6.11 4.79
CA GLY A 125 22.35 -5.26 4.51
C GLY A 125 22.08 -3.75 4.57
N ARG A 126 20.80 -3.32 4.77
CA ARG A 126 20.38 -1.91 4.82
C ARG A 126 19.72 -1.50 6.13
N ARG A 127 19.79 -2.34 7.15
CA ARG A 127 19.21 -2.03 8.48
C ARG A 127 20.09 -1.16 9.32
N ALA A 128 21.39 -1.17 9.08
CA ALA A 128 22.34 -0.35 9.83
C ALA A 128 22.32 1.10 9.35
N SER A 129 22.52 2.03 10.26
CA SER A 129 22.64 3.47 9.95
C SER A 129 23.92 3.80 9.20
N THR A 130 24.95 2.96 9.28
CA THR A 130 26.24 3.15 8.63
C THR A 130 26.09 3.11 7.11
N GLY A 131 26.50 4.17 6.43
CA GLY A 131 26.39 4.30 4.98
C GLY A 131 24.97 4.70 4.49
N CYS A 132 24.05 5.00 5.40
CA CYS A 132 22.73 5.47 5.04
C CYS A 132 22.77 6.95 4.64
N ALA A 133 22.46 7.28 3.39
CA ALA A 133 22.38 8.65 2.92
C ALA A 133 21.09 9.35 3.35
N ILE A 134 20.01 8.60 3.57
CA ILE A 134 18.68 9.07 3.97
C ILE A 134 18.24 8.33 5.21
N PHE A 135 17.68 9.06 6.17
CA PHE A 135 17.04 8.51 7.37
C PHE A 135 15.53 8.76 7.30
N PRO A 136 14.78 7.91 6.58
CA PRO A 136 13.35 8.08 6.46
C PRO A 136 12.67 7.89 7.82
N ARG A 137 11.65 8.71 8.06
CA ARG A 137 10.78 8.52 9.22
C ARG A 137 9.80 7.39 8.93
N ASP A 138 9.43 6.65 9.96
CA ASP A 138 8.39 5.63 9.88
C ASP A 138 6.96 6.21 9.86
N SER A 139 6.83 7.53 9.85
CA SER A 139 5.55 8.21 9.63
C SER A 139 5.71 9.38 8.66
N VAL A 140 4.72 9.55 7.80
CA VAL A 140 4.68 10.63 6.81
C VAL A 140 3.26 11.18 6.71
N THR A 141 3.14 12.49 6.46
CA THR A 141 1.86 13.14 6.17
C THR A 141 1.84 13.58 4.72
N ILE A 142 1.04 12.90 3.91
CA ILE A 142 0.90 13.16 2.47
C ILE A 142 -0.58 13.19 2.12
N SER A 143 -0.99 14.23 1.39
CA SER A 143 -2.36 14.34 0.87
C SER A 143 -2.63 13.25 -0.16
N ARG A 144 -3.84 12.69 -0.13
CA ARG A 144 -4.29 11.76 -1.16
C ARG A 144 -4.40 12.47 -2.49
N ILE A 145 -4.14 11.75 -3.56
CA ILE A 145 -4.45 12.22 -4.91
C ILE A 145 -5.86 11.74 -5.31
N ASN A 146 -6.50 12.52 -6.15
CA ASN A 146 -7.77 12.14 -6.77
C ASN A 146 -7.56 12.14 -8.29
N ASN A 147 -7.06 11.03 -8.82
CA ASN A 147 -6.82 10.82 -10.25
C ASN A 147 -7.88 9.92 -10.91
N GLY A 148 -9.00 9.67 -10.21
CA GLY A 148 -10.08 8.80 -10.70
C GLY A 148 -9.86 7.31 -10.42
N PHE A 149 -8.67 6.91 -9.89
CA PHE A 149 -8.39 5.55 -9.50
C PHE A 149 -8.53 5.40 -7.97
N PRO A 150 -9.45 4.54 -7.47
CA PRO A 150 -9.61 4.32 -6.03
C PRO A 150 -8.33 3.76 -5.40
N GLY A 151 -7.90 4.34 -4.29
CA GLY A 151 -6.72 3.85 -3.57
C GLY A 151 -5.37 4.24 -4.19
N ALA A 152 -5.36 5.06 -5.27
CA ALA A 152 -4.11 5.51 -5.88
C ALA A 152 -3.16 6.13 -4.86
N LYS A 153 -1.92 5.64 -4.85
CA LYS A 153 -0.86 6.17 -3.98
C LYS A 153 -0.20 7.38 -4.63
N PRO A 154 0.04 8.48 -3.88
CA PRO A 154 0.83 9.60 -4.40
C PRO A 154 2.26 9.18 -4.72
N PRO A 155 2.95 9.78 -5.71
CA PRO A 155 4.36 9.50 -6.01
C PRO A 155 5.26 9.67 -4.78
N THR A 156 5.02 10.70 -3.97
CA THR A 156 5.74 10.94 -2.71
C THR A 156 5.57 9.83 -1.68
N TRP A 157 4.45 9.10 -1.70
CA TRP A 157 4.26 7.91 -0.88
C TRP A 157 5.17 6.77 -1.36
N THR A 158 5.24 6.55 -2.67
CA THR A 158 6.12 5.54 -3.27
C THR A 158 7.58 5.82 -2.93
N ARG A 159 8.02 7.08 -3.08
CA ARG A 159 9.38 7.51 -2.71
C ARG A 159 9.68 7.24 -1.24
N TRP A 160 8.78 7.60 -0.33
CA TRP A 160 8.93 7.33 1.10
C TRP A 160 9.07 5.82 1.40
N VAL A 161 8.32 4.96 0.71
CA VAL A 161 8.44 3.50 0.87
C VAL A 161 9.78 3.00 0.32
N LEU A 162 10.23 3.48 -0.84
CA LEU A 162 11.53 3.15 -1.42
C LEU A 162 12.69 3.60 -0.50
N ASP A 163 12.58 4.79 0.10
CA ASP A 163 13.55 5.29 1.07
C ASP A 163 13.63 4.39 2.30
N MET A 164 12.48 3.92 2.84
CA MET A 164 12.46 2.97 3.97
C MET A 164 13.08 1.62 3.61
N LEU A 165 12.92 1.16 2.36
CA LEU A 165 13.56 -0.06 1.85
C LEU A 165 15.06 0.15 1.60
N GLY A 166 15.53 1.40 1.54
CA GLY A 166 16.88 1.78 1.18
C GLY A 166 17.17 1.46 -0.30
N TYR A 167 16.20 1.71 -1.19
CA TYR A 167 16.33 1.46 -2.62
C TYR A 167 17.48 2.26 -3.23
N ASP A 168 18.29 1.57 -4.02
CA ASP A 168 19.38 2.12 -4.82
C ASP A 168 19.11 1.81 -6.30
N PRO A 169 18.81 2.83 -7.12
CA PRO A 169 18.41 2.62 -8.51
C PRO A 169 19.54 2.06 -9.40
N GLU A 170 20.79 2.10 -8.97
CA GLU A 170 21.92 1.58 -9.75
C GLU A 170 22.09 0.07 -9.63
N ILE A 171 21.65 -0.52 -8.51
CA ILE A 171 21.95 -1.91 -8.20
C ILE A 171 20.73 -2.76 -7.79
N ASP A 172 19.57 -2.13 -7.57
CA ASP A 172 18.37 -2.84 -7.13
C ASP A 172 17.31 -2.95 -8.22
N THR A 173 16.47 -3.96 -8.07
CA THR A 173 15.23 -4.11 -8.83
C THR A 173 14.03 -4.00 -7.90
N VAL A 174 12.94 -3.41 -8.37
CA VAL A 174 11.68 -3.29 -7.63
C VAL A 174 10.55 -3.88 -8.45
N ASP A 175 9.88 -4.87 -7.88
CA ASP A 175 8.64 -5.43 -8.43
C ASP A 175 7.44 -4.73 -7.78
N ASP A 176 6.48 -4.29 -8.61
CA ASP A 176 5.15 -3.85 -8.19
C ASP A 176 4.16 -4.98 -8.45
N LEU A 177 3.70 -5.66 -7.40
CA LEU A 177 2.77 -6.79 -7.55
C LEU A 177 1.34 -6.34 -7.92
N PHE A 178 1.02 -5.07 -7.72
CA PHE A 178 -0.31 -4.53 -7.96
C PHE A 178 -0.20 -3.18 -8.67
N ALA A 179 0.19 -3.20 -9.93
CA ALA A 179 0.56 -2.01 -10.69
C ALA A 179 -0.49 -0.89 -10.69
N GLY A 180 -1.77 -1.20 -10.48
CA GLY A 180 -2.85 -0.25 -10.23
C GLY A 180 -2.78 1.02 -11.09
N SER A 181 -2.49 2.16 -10.44
CA SER A 181 -2.35 3.45 -11.11
C SER A 181 -0.99 3.65 -11.81
N GLY A 182 -0.05 2.69 -11.71
CA GLY A 182 1.31 2.80 -12.24
C GLY A 182 2.24 3.72 -11.45
N ALA A 183 1.86 4.16 -10.24
CA ALA A 183 2.62 5.13 -9.46
C ALA A 183 4.02 4.64 -9.08
N VAL A 184 4.18 3.34 -8.80
CA VAL A 184 5.49 2.75 -8.45
C VAL A 184 6.42 2.77 -9.67
N ALA A 185 5.95 2.29 -10.82
CA ALA A 185 6.73 2.27 -12.05
C ALA A 185 7.14 3.69 -12.50
N ALA A 186 6.22 4.65 -12.39
CA ALA A 186 6.50 6.04 -12.74
C ALA A 186 7.58 6.66 -11.85
N GLU A 187 7.56 6.38 -10.54
CA GLU A 187 8.54 6.91 -9.60
C GLU A 187 9.94 6.30 -9.82
N ILE A 188 10.01 5.00 -10.10
CA ILE A 188 11.27 4.31 -10.42
C ILE A 188 11.87 4.91 -11.71
N ALA A 189 11.06 5.09 -12.75
CA ALA A 189 11.53 5.67 -14.02
C ALA A 189 12.03 7.10 -13.85
N GLN A 190 11.38 7.92 -13.01
CA GLN A 190 11.80 9.29 -12.72
C GLN A 190 13.12 9.33 -11.95
N GLY A 191 13.30 8.44 -10.96
CA GLY A 191 14.55 8.34 -10.20
C GLY A 191 15.77 8.03 -11.08
N VAL A 192 15.60 7.20 -12.11
CA VAL A 192 16.66 6.92 -13.10
C VAL A 192 16.99 8.15 -13.95
N LEU A 193 15.99 8.96 -14.33
CA LEU A 193 16.21 10.17 -15.12
C LEU A 193 16.94 11.26 -14.32
N ASP A 194 16.65 11.42 -13.03
CA ASP A 194 17.29 12.40 -12.16
C ASP A 194 18.79 12.11 -11.96
N LEU A 195 19.19 10.83 -11.92
CA LEU A 195 20.59 10.42 -11.84
C LEU A 195 21.36 10.66 -13.16
N GLY A 196 20.68 10.49 -14.30
CA GLY A 196 21.28 10.72 -15.63
C GLY A 196 21.55 12.19 -15.94
N SER A 197 20.95 13.14 -15.20
CA SER A 197 21.15 14.58 -15.37
C SER A 197 22.24 15.18 -14.46
N ALA A 198 22.80 14.39 -13.55
CA ALA A 198 23.81 14.80 -12.56
C ALA A 198 25.25 14.42 -12.95
N SER A 199 25.48 13.92 -14.18
CA SER A 199 26.81 13.52 -14.71
C SER A 199 27.43 14.57 -15.63
#